data_45bc044eb6383c711c381907ba898fa8
#
_entry.id   45bc044eb6383c711c381907ba898fa8
#
_cell.length_a   1.000
_cell.length_b   1.000
_cell.length_c   1.000
_cell.angle_alpha   90.00
_cell.angle_beta   90.00
_cell.angle_gamma   90.00
#
_symmetry.space_group_name_H-M   'P 1'
#
loop_
_entity.id
_entity.type
_entity.pdbx_description
1 polymer ?
#
loop_
_entity_poly.entity_id
_entity_poly.type
_entity_poly.pdbx_seq_one_letter_code
_entity_poly.pdbx_strand_id
1 'polypeptide(L)'
;MGVAHWDEVESFRGTKGEMDATWQRLGAAAGTQGVGVNRVRIEPGKLPTPPHSHGASEELYFVLSGSGLAWQDGAVHEVRPQDCVIHRADEMEHTFVAGPEGLELLVFGTRHSTEIGWLPRSRAIRFGWPWVEGRDDDPWDVEAAVGPLEIGEPAPRPANIVNVDELEFQTVRHQNFVYFTPADTTKLAGLGWERLPAGHRGSVPHCHSAEEEVFVILGGTATLELWSPQGEVQETTPLHAGHVVVRPPGSGVGHSFRAGPDGVEMLVYGTRDPNDVAWFPRSRKIHWRGLGVIGRIETLGYLDGEPIEDD
;
A
#
# COMPACT_ATOMS: atom_id res chain seq x y z
N MET A 1 -6.11 13.91 8.97
CA MET A 1 -5.67 12.63 9.56
C MET A 1 -6.75 11.61 9.28
N GLY A 2 -6.41 10.53 8.57
CA GLY A 2 -7.43 9.68 8.01
C GLY A 2 -7.49 8.30 8.64
N VAL A 3 -8.67 7.99 9.15
CA VAL A 3 -9.11 6.63 9.45
C VAL A 3 -10.40 6.41 8.68
N ALA A 4 -10.50 5.31 7.95
CA ALA A 4 -11.70 4.88 7.26
C ALA A 4 -11.95 3.40 7.53
N HIS A 5 -13.20 2.96 7.43
CA HIS A 5 -13.54 1.55 7.51
C HIS A 5 -14.09 1.08 6.16
N TRP A 6 -13.65 -0.07 5.67
CA TRP A 6 -13.99 -0.51 4.31
C TRP A 6 -15.49 -0.77 4.10
N ASP A 7 -16.26 -1.07 5.16
CA ASP A 7 -17.72 -1.23 5.04
C ASP A 7 -18.45 0.13 4.91
N GLU A 8 -17.79 1.24 5.19
CA GLU A 8 -18.33 2.60 5.10
C GLU A 8 -17.89 3.29 3.81
N VAL A 9 -16.92 2.74 3.08
CA VAL A 9 -16.41 3.31 1.83
C VAL A 9 -17.31 2.87 0.68
N GLU A 10 -17.81 3.86 -0.06
CA GLU A 10 -18.63 3.63 -1.25
C GLU A 10 -17.90 2.74 -2.25
N SER A 11 -18.62 1.77 -2.80
CA SER A 11 -18.11 0.90 -3.85
C SER A 11 -18.68 1.29 -5.21
N PHE A 12 -17.88 1.08 -6.25
CA PHE A 12 -18.35 1.19 -7.63
C PHE A 12 -17.99 -0.09 -8.39
N ARG A 13 -18.87 -0.52 -9.29
CA ARG A 13 -18.66 -1.68 -10.16
C ARG A 13 -18.30 -1.20 -11.56
N GLY A 14 -17.22 -1.72 -12.11
CA GLY A 14 -16.82 -1.53 -13.52
C GLY A 14 -17.02 -2.82 -14.29
N THR A 15 -17.77 -2.75 -15.39
CA THR A 15 -18.04 -3.91 -16.26
C THR A 15 -17.80 -3.52 -17.72
N LYS A 16 -16.79 -4.13 -18.36
CA LYS A 16 -16.44 -3.91 -19.77
C LYS A 16 -15.86 -5.21 -20.34
N GLY A 17 -16.56 -5.87 -21.26
CA GLY A 17 -16.11 -7.13 -21.83
C GLY A 17 -15.86 -8.21 -20.79
N GLU A 18 -14.63 -8.66 -20.64
CA GLU A 18 -14.25 -9.63 -19.61
C GLU A 18 -13.94 -9.01 -18.26
N MET A 19 -13.84 -7.71 -18.19
CA MET A 19 -13.58 -7.00 -16.93
C MET A 19 -14.87 -6.84 -16.16
N ASP A 20 -14.91 -7.34 -14.94
CA ASP A 20 -16.04 -7.20 -14.02
C ASP A 20 -15.55 -7.26 -12.58
N ALA A 21 -15.43 -6.09 -11.97
CA ALA A 21 -14.96 -5.97 -10.61
C ALA A 21 -15.63 -4.82 -9.85
N THR A 22 -15.69 -4.96 -8.54
CA THR A 22 -16.16 -3.94 -7.60
C THR A 22 -14.98 -3.35 -6.84
N TRP A 23 -14.91 -2.04 -6.80
CA TRP A 23 -13.78 -1.28 -6.24
C TRP A 23 -14.22 -0.42 -5.06
N GLN A 24 -13.38 -0.36 -4.04
CA GLN A 24 -13.48 0.61 -2.94
C GLN A 24 -12.17 1.38 -2.83
N ARG A 25 -12.23 2.71 -2.90
CA ARG A 25 -11.05 3.59 -2.85
C ARG A 25 -10.68 3.91 -1.40
N LEU A 26 -10.16 2.93 -0.68
CA LEU A 26 -9.88 3.01 0.75
C LEU A 26 -8.89 4.12 1.11
N GLY A 27 -7.80 4.20 0.35
CA GLY A 27 -6.78 5.23 0.56
C GLY A 27 -7.34 6.64 0.39
N ALA A 28 -8.15 6.87 -0.65
CA ALA A 28 -8.78 8.18 -0.87
C ALA A 28 -9.74 8.54 0.28
N ALA A 29 -10.53 7.58 0.77
CA ALA A 29 -11.42 7.78 1.91
C ALA A 29 -10.65 8.09 3.21
N ALA A 30 -9.49 7.48 3.40
CA ALA A 30 -8.62 7.73 4.54
C ALA A 30 -7.64 8.89 4.33
N GLY A 31 -7.62 9.54 3.15
CA GLY A 31 -6.87 10.76 2.88
C GLY A 31 -5.41 10.55 2.46
N THR A 32 -5.09 9.47 1.73
CA THR A 32 -3.76 9.28 1.13
C THR A 32 -3.41 10.41 0.14
N GLN A 33 -2.13 10.75 0.07
CA GLN A 33 -1.59 11.80 -0.80
C GLN A 33 -0.75 11.23 -1.95
N GLY A 34 0.30 10.49 -1.63
CA GLY A 34 1.28 9.95 -2.58
C GLY A 34 1.05 8.49 -2.96
N VAL A 35 0.05 7.83 -2.37
CA VAL A 35 -0.23 6.40 -2.62
C VAL A 35 -1.71 6.14 -2.90
N GLY A 36 -2.00 5.02 -3.53
CA GLY A 36 -3.34 4.47 -3.69
C GLY A 36 -3.50 3.21 -2.84
N VAL A 37 -4.66 3.05 -2.21
CA VAL A 37 -5.07 1.79 -1.58
C VAL A 37 -6.51 1.52 -1.96
N ASN A 38 -6.72 0.40 -2.64
CA ASN A 38 -8.04 -0.03 -3.08
C ASN A 38 -8.33 -1.45 -2.59
N ARG A 39 -9.59 -1.73 -2.29
CA ARG A 39 -10.11 -3.09 -2.15
C ARG A 39 -10.87 -3.43 -3.42
N VAL A 40 -10.55 -4.57 -4.00
CA VAL A 40 -11.08 -4.98 -5.31
C VAL A 40 -11.65 -6.38 -5.18
N ARG A 41 -12.93 -6.54 -5.55
CA ARG A 41 -13.59 -7.84 -5.66
C ARG A 41 -13.86 -8.13 -7.11
N ILE A 42 -13.29 -9.22 -7.59
CA ILE A 42 -13.34 -9.63 -8.98
C ILE A 42 -14.32 -10.79 -9.09
N GLU A 43 -15.29 -10.65 -10.00
CA GLU A 43 -16.29 -11.69 -10.24
C GLU A 43 -15.65 -12.98 -10.80
N PRO A 44 -16.25 -14.15 -10.55
CA PRO A 44 -15.73 -15.43 -11.02
C PRO A 44 -15.42 -15.44 -12.51
N GLY A 45 -14.19 -15.85 -12.87
CA GLY A 45 -13.72 -15.92 -14.25
C GLY A 45 -13.48 -14.57 -14.94
N LYS A 46 -13.50 -13.46 -14.18
CA LYS A 46 -13.37 -12.10 -14.69
C LYS A 46 -12.02 -11.47 -14.35
N LEU A 47 -11.76 -10.33 -14.99
CA LEU A 47 -10.58 -9.49 -14.79
C LEU A 47 -10.94 -8.23 -14.02
N PRO A 48 -10.06 -7.66 -13.19
CA PRO A 48 -10.28 -6.35 -12.59
C PRO A 48 -9.97 -5.21 -13.56
N THR A 49 -8.94 -5.38 -14.39
CA THR A 49 -8.39 -4.42 -15.34
C THR A 49 -7.95 -5.15 -16.60
N PRO A 50 -7.80 -4.47 -17.75
CA PRO A 50 -7.04 -5.04 -18.86
C PRO A 50 -5.60 -5.32 -18.43
N PRO A 51 -4.86 -6.23 -19.14
CA PRO A 51 -3.42 -6.31 -19.01
C PRO A 51 -2.78 -4.94 -19.24
N HIS A 52 -1.92 -4.52 -18.32
CA HIS A 52 -1.27 -3.21 -18.35
C HIS A 52 0.06 -3.22 -17.61
N SER A 53 0.88 -2.22 -17.86
CA SER A 53 2.07 -1.91 -17.09
C SER A 53 2.15 -0.43 -16.75
N HIS A 54 2.96 -0.11 -15.75
CA HIS A 54 3.16 1.23 -15.23
C HIS A 54 4.58 1.71 -15.50
N GLY A 55 4.73 2.93 -16.08
CA GLY A 55 6.04 3.48 -16.39
C GLY A 55 6.76 4.08 -15.18
N ALA A 56 6.03 4.45 -14.12
CA ALA A 56 6.61 5.14 -12.98
C ALA A 56 6.13 4.64 -11.61
N SER A 57 5.00 3.96 -11.54
CA SER A 57 4.41 3.49 -10.28
C SER A 57 4.71 2.02 -10.00
N GLU A 58 4.95 1.68 -8.75
CA GLU A 58 4.97 0.30 -8.27
C GLU A 58 3.60 -0.08 -7.75
N GLU A 59 3.14 -1.31 -8.03
CA GLU A 59 1.90 -1.87 -7.51
C GLU A 59 2.15 -3.17 -6.76
N LEU A 60 1.52 -3.28 -5.60
CA LEU A 60 1.59 -4.44 -4.72
C LEU A 60 0.17 -4.95 -4.47
N TYR A 61 -0.08 -6.19 -4.78
CA TYR A 61 -1.38 -6.83 -4.64
C TYR A 61 -1.32 -7.85 -3.51
N PHE A 62 -2.19 -7.70 -2.53
CA PHE A 62 -2.33 -8.67 -1.45
C PHE A 62 -3.66 -9.40 -1.58
N VAL A 63 -3.61 -10.74 -1.65
CA VAL A 63 -4.81 -11.57 -1.77
C VAL A 63 -5.47 -11.71 -0.41
N LEU A 64 -6.68 -11.14 -0.26
CA LEU A 64 -7.49 -11.25 0.96
C LEU A 64 -8.24 -12.58 1.01
N SER A 65 -8.92 -12.95 -0.08
CA SER A 65 -9.73 -14.15 -0.15
C SER A 65 -9.96 -14.61 -1.60
N GLY A 66 -10.46 -15.83 -1.75
CA GLY A 66 -10.67 -16.46 -3.05
C GLY A 66 -9.39 -17.05 -3.63
N SER A 67 -9.40 -17.34 -4.91
CA SER A 67 -8.24 -17.85 -5.65
C SER A 67 -8.32 -17.39 -7.11
N GLY A 68 -7.24 -17.51 -7.84
CA GLY A 68 -7.21 -17.12 -9.24
C GLY A 68 -5.82 -17.27 -9.84
N LEU A 69 -5.61 -16.54 -10.92
CA LEU A 69 -4.37 -16.49 -11.67
C LEU A 69 -3.85 -15.06 -11.73
N ALA A 70 -2.58 -14.85 -11.42
CA ALA A 70 -1.85 -13.66 -11.82
C ALA A 70 -1.35 -13.87 -13.25
N TRP A 71 -1.82 -13.04 -14.18
CA TRP A 71 -1.34 -13.02 -15.56
C TRP A 71 -0.19 -12.02 -15.67
N GLN A 72 0.96 -12.45 -16.17
CA GLN A 72 2.18 -11.66 -16.29
C GLN A 72 2.88 -11.98 -17.61
N ASP A 73 2.98 -11.02 -18.53
CA ASP A 73 3.64 -11.15 -19.84
C ASP A 73 3.23 -12.41 -20.63
N GLY A 74 1.96 -12.78 -20.59
CA GLY A 74 1.44 -13.97 -21.27
C GLY A 74 1.50 -15.27 -20.48
N ALA A 75 2.21 -15.31 -19.35
CA ALA A 75 2.20 -16.45 -18.44
C ALA A 75 1.16 -16.25 -17.32
N VAL A 76 0.65 -17.33 -16.77
CA VAL A 76 -0.27 -17.31 -15.61
C VAL A 76 0.30 -18.10 -14.46
N HIS A 77 0.05 -17.61 -13.24
CA HIS A 77 0.54 -18.21 -12.01
C HIS A 77 -0.58 -18.24 -10.99
N GLU A 78 -0.76 -19.38 -10.33
CA GLU A 78 -1.78 -19.53 -9.29
C GLU A 78 -1.52 -18.57 -8.13
N VAL A 79 -2.59 -17.92 -7.65
CA VAL A 79 -2.60 -17.10 -6.44
C VAL A 79 -3.66 -17.55 -5.45
N ARG A 80 -3.34 -17.44 -4.18
CA ARG A 80 -4.14 -17.87 -3.04
C ARG A 80 -4.12 -16.82 -1.92
N PRO A 81 -5.01 -16.92 -0.91
CA PRO A 81 -5.02 -15.98 0.21
C PRO A 81 -3.62 -15.80 0.85
N GLN A 82 -3.32 -14.56 1.22
CA GLN A 82 -2.07 -14.11 1.82
C GLN A 82 -0.86 -14.10 0.85
N ASP A 83 -1.09 -14.31 -0.44
CA ASP A 83 -0.07 -13.98 -1.44
C ASP A 83 0.09 -12.47 -1.58
N CYS A 84 1.32 -12.04 -1.74
CA CYS A 84 1.68 -10.71 -2.23
C CYS A 84 2.26 -10.85 -3.63
N VAL A 85 1.69 -10.14 -4.60
CA VAL A 85 2.21 -10.05 -5.98
C VAL A 85 2.80 -8.67 -6.17
N ILE A 86 4.03 -8.61 -6.65
CA ILE A 86 4.84 -7.39 -6.70
C ILE A 86 5.09 -7.02 -8.16
N HIS A 87 4.66 -5.83 -8.57
CA HIS A 87 4.95 -5.25 -9.87
C HIS A 87 5.72 -3.95 -9.70
N ARG A 88 6.93 -3.93 -10.22
CA ARG A 88 7.77 -2.73 -10.22
C ARG A 88 7.44 -1.84 -11.42
N ALA A 89 7.81 -0.58 -11.33
CA ALA A 89 7.70 0.34 -12.44
C ALA A 89 8.55 -0.14 -13.63
N ASP A 90 8.03 0.08 -14.84
CA ASP A 90 8.70 -0.22 -16.12
C ASP A 90 9.14 -1.69 -16.27
N GLU A 91 8.35 -2.60 -15.69
CA GLU A 91 8.61 -4.03 -15.81
C GLU A 91 7.50 -4.72 -16.63
N MET A 92 6.86 -5.72 -16.02
CA MET A 92 5.96 -6.64 -16.72
C MET A 92 4.53 -6.11 -16.85
N GLU A 93 3.89 -6.51 -17.92
CA GLU A 93 2.45 -6.37 -18.10
C GLU A 93 1.70 -7.35 -17.20
N HIS A 94 0.64 -6.90 -16.55
CA HIS A 94 -0.05 -7.71 -15.58
C HIS A 94 -1.55 -7.46 -15.49
N THR A 95 -2.27 -8.47 -15.03
CA THR A 95 -3.66 -8.44 -14.56
C THR A 95 -3.94 -9.70 -13.73
N PHE A 96 -5.18 -9.89 -13.32
CA PHE A 96 -5.63 -11.09 -12.61
C PHE A 96 -6.83 -11.71 -13.31
N VAL A 97 -6.97 -13.03 -13.17
CA VAL A 97 -8.18 -13.76 -13.55
C VAL A 97 -8.72 -14.42 -12.28
N ALA A 98 -9.92 -14.06 -11.87
CA ALA A 98 -10.54 -14.66 -10.69
C ALA A 98 -10.89 -16.12 -10.94
N GLY A 99 -10.70 -16.96 -9.94
CA GLY A 99 -11.13 -18.35 -9.93
C GLY A 99 -12.66 -18.49 -9.78
N PRO A 100 -13.16 -19.72 -9.63
CA PRO A 100 -14.61 -20.00 -9.63
C PRO A 100 -15.39 -19.39 -8.46
N GLU A 101 -14.72 -19.02 -7.38
CA GLU A 101 -15.31 -18.37 -6.21
C GLU A 101 -15.06 -16.85 -6.17
N GLY A 102 -14.45 -16.30 -7.24
CA GLY A 102 -14.00 -14.93 -7.26
C GLY A 102 -12.62 -14.73 -6.63
N LEU A 103 -12.16 -13.49 -6.64
CA LEU A 103 -10.87 -13.10 -6.07
C LEU A 103 -10.99 -11.72 -5.42
N GLU A 104 -10.51 -11.60 -4.19
CA GLU A 104 -10.53 -10.33 -3.47
C GLU A 104 -9.11 -9.88 -3.13
N LEU A 105 -8.80 -8.65 -3.50
CA LEU A 105 -7.47 -8.07 -3.39
C LEU A 105 -7.49 -6.76 -2.60
N LEU A 106 -6.41 -6.51 -1.84
CA LEU A 106 -5.96 -5.16 -1.53
C LEU A 106 -4.89 -4.77 -2.53
N VAL A 107 -5.07 -3.63 -3.17
CA VAL A 107 -4.16 -3.09 -4.18
C VAL A 107 -3.52 -1.84 -3.64
N PHE A 108 -2.21 -1.87 -3.49
CA PHE A 108 -1.38 -0.76 -3.04
C PHE A 108 -0.56 -0.26 -4.23
N GLY A 109 -0.59 1.03 -4.49
CA GLY A 109 0.17 1.61 -5.60
C GLY A 109 0.76 2.95 -5.24
N THR A 110 1.99 3.21 -5.66
CA THR A 110 2.53 4.57 -5.64
C THR A 110 1.81 5.42 -6.68
N ARG A 111 1.69 6.72 -6.43
CA ARG A 111 1.07 7.66 -7.35
C ARG A 111 2.12 8.63 -7.89
N HIS A 112 2.45 8.46 -9.13
CA HIS A 112 3.38 9.34 -9.80
C HIS A 112 2.64 10.34 -10.70
N SER A 113 2.96 11.64 -10.60
CA SER A 113 2.27 12.68 -11.37
C SER A 113 2.45 12.57 -12.88
N THR A 114 3.49 11.88 -13.32
CA THR A 114 3.80 11.61 -14.73
C THR A 114 3.66 10.13 -15.08
N GLU A 115 2.69 9.45 -14.47
CA GLU A 115 2.41 8.04 -14.75
C GLU A 115 2.03 7.83 -16.21
N ILE A 116 2.61 6.80 -16.81
CA ILE A 116 2.30 6.33 -18.15
C ILE A 116 1.85 4.86 -18.04
N GLY A 117 0.57 4.61 -18.29
CA GLY A 117 0.05 3.25 -18.39
C GLY A 117 0.11 2.75 -19.84
N TRP A 118 0.61 1.55 -20.04
CA TRP A 118 0.60 0.86 -21.31
C TRP A 118 -0.40 -0.29 -21.31
N LEU A 119 -1.27 -0.36 -22.31
CA LEU A 119 -2.21 -1.46 -22.56
C LEU A 119 -1.76 -2.20 -23.83
N PRO A 120 -1.06 -3.32 -23.69
CA PRO A 120 -0.38 -3.98 -24.83
C PRO A 120 -1.35 -4.55 -25.87
N ARG A 121 -2.47 -5.11 -25.43
CA ARG A 121 -3.44 -5.75 -26.31
C ARG A 121 -4.13 -4.76 -27.26
N SER A 122 -4.57 -3.64 -26.73
CA SER A 122 -5.18 -2.55 -27.50
C SER A 122 -4.16 -1.58 -28.09
N ARG A 123 -2.88 -1.71 -27.72
CA ARG A 123 -1.78 -0.81 -28.07
C ARG A 123 -2.10 0.65 -27.71
N ALA A 124 -2.75 0.83 -26.56
CA ALA A 124 -3.12 2.14 -26.04
C ALA A 124 -2.15 2.60 -24.97
N ILE A 125 -1.86 3.89 -24.95
CA ILE A 125 -1.09 4.55 -23.89
C ILE A 125 -2.05 5.42 -23.10
N ARG A 126 -2.00 5.26 -21.77
CA ARG A 126 -2.64 6.16 -20.82
C ARG A 126 -1.59 7.11 -20.25
N PHE A 127 -1.81 8.40 -20.42
CA PHE A 127 -0.92 9.44 -19.91
C PHE A 127 -1.63 10.22 -18.79
N GLY A 128 -1.43 9.80 -17.54
CA GLY A 128 -2.17 10.39 -16.42
C GLY A 128 -3.68 10.34 -16.65
N TRP A 129 -4.35 11.43 -16.43
CA TRP A 129 -5.73 11.67 -16.77
C TRP A 129 -5.84 13.11 -17.34
N PRO A 130 -6.22 13.35 -18.54
CA PRO A 130 -6.89 12.54 -19.57
C PRO A 130 -5.93 11.84 -20.56
N TRP A 131 -6.53 11.12 -21.51
CA TRP A 131 -5.88 10.44 -22.63
C TRP A 131 -5.18 11.37 -23.59
N VAL A 132 -4.30 10.77 -24.43
CA VAL A 132 -3.64 11.44 -25.54
C VAL A 132 -4.69 12.11 -26.45
N GLU A 133 -4.42 13.36 -26.85
CA GLU A 133 -5.28 14.16 -27.72
C GLU A 133 -5.78 13.39 -28.94
N GLY A 134 -7.08 13.51 -29.23
CA GLY A 134 -7.72 12.95 -30.42
C GLY A 134 -8.42 11.59 -30.25
N ARG A 135 -8.50 11.05 -29.02
CA ARG A 135 -9.32 9.86 -28.72
C ARG A 135 -10.37 10.19 -27.68
N ASP A 136 -11.63 10.09 -28.10
CA ASP A 136 -12.79 10.23 -27.21
C ASP A 136 -13.25 8.87 -26.64
N ASP A 137 -12.60 7.76 -27.06
CA ASP A 137 -12.93 6.41 -26.65
C ASP A 137 -12.53 6.16 -25.18
N ASP A 138 -13.37 5.46 -24.43
CA ASP A 138 -12.96 4.86 -23.17
C ASP A 138 -11.94 3.76 -23.49
N PRO A 139 -10.74 3.79 -22.89
CA PRO A 139 -9.70 2.80 -23.18
C PRO A 139 -10.08 1.37 -22.83
N TRP A 140 -10.94 1.21 -21.84
CA TRP A 140 -11.45 -0.11 -21.49
C TRP A 140 -12.47 -0.62 -22.52
N ASP A 141 -13.19 0.27 -23.20
CA ASP A 141 -14.02 -0.11 -24.34
C ASP A 141 -13.16 -0.57 -25.52
N VAL A 142 -12.05 0.14 -25.78
CA VAL A 142 -11.06 -0.26 -26.80
C VAL A 142 -10.44 -1.60 -26.46
N GLU A 143 -10.06 -1.81 -25.20
CA GLU A 143 -9.52 -3.08 -24.71
C GLU A 143 -10.55 -4.22 -24.77
N ALA A 144 -11.78 -3.97 -24.38
CA ALA A 144 -12.85 -4.95 -24.47
C ALA A 144 -13.11 -5.40 -25.93
N ALA A 145 -12.92 -4.52 -26.90
CA ALA A 145 -13.07 -4.83 -28.32
C ALA A 145 -11.95 -5.73 -28.88
N VAL A 146 -10.83 -5.85 -28.19
CA VAL A 146 -9.74 -6.80 -28.57
C VAL A 146 -10.21 -8.25 -28.41
N GLY A 147 -11.17 -8.51 -27.52
CA GLY A 147 -11.69 -9.85 -27.25
C GLY A 147 -11.04 -10.51 -26.03
N PRO A 148 -11.31 -11.80 -25.79
CA PRO A 148 -10.87 -12.53 -24.59
C PRO A 148 -9.36 -12.55 -24.42
N LEU A 149 -8.93 -12.52 -23.15
CA LEU A 149 -7.55 -12.75 -22.79
C LEU A 149 -7.20 -14.24 -22.99
N GLU A 150 -6.12 -14.53 -23.67
CA GLU A 150 -5.62 -15.90 -23.79
C GLU A 150 -5.00 -16.33 -22.45
N ILE A 151 -5.57 -17.39 -21.87
CA ILE A 151 -5.12 -17.97 -20.59
C ILE A 151 -4.47 -19.32 -20.87
N GLY A 152 -3.18 -19.41 -20.62
CA GLY A 152 -2.42 -20.66 -20.71
C GLY A 152 -2.57 -21.53 -19.47
N GLU A 153 -1.84 -22.66 -19.48
CA GLU A 153 -1.69 -23.48 -18.27
C GLU A 153 -0.83 -22.74 -17.23
N PRO A 154 -1.14 -22.89 -15.92
CA PRO A 154 -0.37 -22.25 -14.86
C PRO A 154 1.10 -22.63 -14.89
N ALA A 155 1.97 -21.65 -14.90
CA ALA A 155 3.41 -21.81 -14.79
C ALA A 155 3.85 -21.79 -13.31
N PRO A 156 5.06 -22.30 -12.98
CA PRO A 156 5.62 -22.15 -11.64
C PRO A 156 5.63 -20.70 -11.17
N ARG A 157 5.39 -20.48 -9.88
CA ARG A 157 5.35 -19.15 -9.29
C ARG A 157 6.71 -18.46 -9.41
N PRO A 158 6.77 -17.25 -9.95
CA PRO A 158 8.00 -16.45 -10.00
C PRO A 158 8.28 -15.78 -8.64
N ALA A 159 9.49 -15.26 -8.46
CA ALA A 159 9.93 -14.68 -7.19
C ALA A 159 9.15 -13.42 -6.75
N ASN A 160 8.40 -12.79 -7.65
CA ASN A 160 7.55 -11.65 -7.34
C ASN A 160 6.14 -12.04 -6.83
N ILE A 161 5.85 -13.34 -6.67
CA ILE A 161 4.64 -13.86 -6.02
C ILE A 161 5.07 -14.58 -4.74
N VAL A 162 4.83 -13.95 -3.60
CA VAL A 162 5.33 -14.40 -2.30
C VAL A 162 4.16 -14.63 -1.35
N ASN A 163 4.06 -15.82 -0.75
CA ASN A 163 3.09 -16.09 0.30
C ASN A 163 3.70 -15.83 1.68
N VAL A 164 2.89 -15.39 2.63
CA VAL A 164 3.34 -15.16 4.01
C VAL A 164 3.91 -16.43 4.66
N ASP A 165 3.38 -17.61 4.29
CA ASP A 165 3.85 -18.90 4.79
C ASP A 165 5.27 -19.26 4.33
N GLU A 166 5.76 -18.60 3.28
CA GLU A 166 7.10 -18.78 2.71
C GLU A 166 8.14 -17.87 3.37
N LEU A 167 7.70 -16.98 4.27
CA LEU A 167 8.53 -15.97 4.89
C LEU A 167 8.77 -16.25 6.37
N GLU A 168 9.97 -15.91 6.85
CA GLU A 168 10.33 -16.02 8.25
C GLU A 168 9.97 -14.72 9.01
N PHE A 169 9.10 -14.85 10.02
CA PHE A 169 8.77 -13.73 10.89
C PHE A 169 9.95 -13.35 11.77
N GLN A 170 10.29 -12.07 11.75
CA GLN A 170 11.25 -11.49 12.67
C GLN A 170 10.52 -11.02 13.93
N THR A 171 11.17 -11.15 15.08
CA THR A 171 10.61 -10.68 16.35
C THR A 171 11.50 -9.62 16.94
N VAL A 172 10.96 -8.42 17.13
CA VAL A 172 11.59 -7.35 17.89
C VAL A 172 10.74 -7.05 19.11
N ARG A 173 11.23 -7.37 20.30
CA ARG A 173 10.46 -7.35 21.56
C ARG A 173 9.25 -8.28 21.48
N HIS A 174 8.04 -7.70 21.30
CA HIS A 174 6.78 -8.43 21.22
C HIS A 174 6.12 -8.31 19.85
N GLN A 175 6.71 -7.53 18.95
CA GLN A 175 6.24 -7.34 17.60
C GLN A 175 6.81 -8.40 16.68
N ASN A 176 5.94 -9.18 16.06
CA ASN A 176 6.31 -10.11 15.00
C ASN A 176 5.99 -9.45 13.67
N PHE A 177 6.93 -9.42 12.76
CA PHE A 177 6.74 -8.81 11.45
C PHE A 177 7.50 -9.57 10.37
N VAL A 178 7.03 -9.42 9.15
CA VAL A 178 7.67 -9.91 7.95
C VAL A 178 7.48 -8.88 6.83
N TYR A 179 8.45 -8.78 5.94
CA TYR A 179 8.35 -7.95 4.75
C TYR A 179 8.17 -8.83 3.52
N PHE A 180 7.08 -8.64 2.77
CA PHE A 180 6.89 -9.19 1.44
C PHE A 180 7.88 -8.59 0.44
N THR A 181 8.24 -7.34 0.67
CA THR A 181 9.14 -6.55 -0.16
C THR A 181 10.38 -6.14 0.60
N PRO A 182 11.39 -7.02 0.73
CA PRO A 182 12.71 -6.61 1.20
C PRO A 182 13.26 -5.41 0.41
N ALA A 183 14.21 -4.68 0.98
CA ALA A 183 14.68 -3.39 0.44
C ALA A 183 15.25 -3.45 -0.99
N ASP A 184 15.58 -4.62 -1.47
CA ASP A 184 16.11 -4.88 -2.81
C ASP A 184 15.05 -5.30 -3.85
N THR A 185 13.81 -5.60 -3.43
CA THR A 185 12.74 -6.05 -4.33
C THR A 185 11.90 -4.92 -4.88
N THR A 186 11.73 -3.82 -4.14
CA THR A 186 11.00 -2.62 -4.56
C THR A 186 11.81 -1.37 -4.23
N LYS A 187 11.60 -0.28 -4.97
CA LYS A 187 12.35 0.97 -4.79
C LYS A 187 11.49 2.07 -4.17
N LEU A 188 10.23 2.13 -4.56
CA LEU A 188 9.35 3.26 -4.23
C LEU A 188 8.47 3.01 -3.01
N ALA A 189 8.14 1.76 -2.74
CA ALA A 189 7.28 1.40 -1.62
C ALA A 189 7.63 0.04 -1.03
N GLY A 190 7.07 -0.25 0.14
CA GLY A 190 7.22 -1.54 0.81
C GLY A 190 5.92 -2.01 1.43
N LEU A 191 5.72 -3.32 1.48
CA LEU A 191 4.61 -3.97 2.16
C LEU A 191 5.15 -4.97 3.18
N GLY A 192 4.63 -4.88 4.40
CA GLY A 192 4.89 -5.82 5.48
C GLY A 192 3.61 -6.28 6.14
N TRP A 193 3.72 -7.32 6.95
CA TRP A 193 2.68 -7.82 7.84
C TRP A 193 3.19 -7.79 9.27
N GLU A 194 2.43 -7.20 10.16
CA GLU A 194 2.71 -7.15 11.59
C GLU A 194 1.66 -7.91 12.41
N ARG A 195 2.14 -8.59 13.45
CA ARG A 195 1.33 -9.23 14.48
C ARG A 195 1.75 -8.74 15.85
N LEU A 196 0.81 -8.20 16.61
CA LEU A 196 1.05 -7.77 17.99
C LEU A 196 0.22 -8.63 18.95
N PRO A 197 0.86 -9.25 19.94
CA PRO A 197 0.14 -9.95 21.00
C PRO A 197 -0.73 -8.99 21.82
N ALA A 198 -1.74 -9.55 22.50
CA ALA A 198 -2.68 -8.82 23.33
C ALA A 198 -2.02 -7.81 24.28
N GLY A 199 -2.50 -6.58 24.28
CA GLY A 199 -2.06 -5.48 25.16
C GLY A 199 -0.70 -4.88 24.83
N HIS A 200 0.07 -5.47 23.90
CA HIS A 200 1.39 -4.95 23.56
C HIS A 200 1.31 -3.77 22.57
N ARG A 201 2.30 -2.88 22.67
CA ARG A 201 2.49 -1.81 21.71
C ARG A 201 3.43 -2.30 20.61
N GLY A 202 3.11 -1.96 19.37
CA GLY A 202 3.97 -2.15 18.22
C GLY A 202 5.17 -1.22 18.20
N SER A 203 5.42 -0.59 17.08
CA SER A 203 6.51 0.35 16.91
C SER A 203 6.50 1.45 17.97
N VAL A 204 7.67 1.94 18.34
CA VAL A 204 7.77 3.12 19.20
C VAL A 204 7.12 4.33 18.51
N PRO A 205 6.50 5.26 19.25
CA PRO A 205 5.86 6.43 18.65
C PRO A 205 6.83 7.20 17.74
N HIS A 206 6.45 7.37 16.47
CA HIS A 206 7.26 8.06 15.47
C HIS A 206 6.38 8.68 14.37
N CYS A 207 6.95 9.59 13.61
CA CYS A 207 6.40 10.11 12.37
C CYS A 207 7.53 10.31 11.36
N HIS A 208 7.15 10.43 10.10
CA HIS A 208 8.06 10.54 8.95
C HIS A 208 8.01 11.93 8.34
N SER A 209 9.15 12.42 7.87
CA SER A 209 9.26 13.71 7.16
C SER A 209 8.81 13.62 5.71
N ALA A 210 9.06 12.50 5.04
CA ALA A 210 8.84 12.32 3.60
C ALA A 210 8.06 11.03 3.26
N GLU A 211 8.05 10.02 4.11
CA GLU A 211 7.34 8.77 3.84
C GLU A 211 5.89 8.82 4.32
N GLU A 212 4.99 8.37 3.46
CA GLU A 212 3.58 8.10 3.78
C GLU A 212 3.40 6.64 4.17
N GLU A 213 2.70 6.39 5.27
CA GLU A 213 2.39 5.05 5.73
C GLU A 213 0.88 4.79 5.73
N VAL A 214 0.50 3.58 5.34
CA VAL A 214 -0.88 3.10 5.40
C VAL A 214 -0.92 1.77 6.11
N PHE A 215 -1.80 1.67 7.10
CA PHE A 215 -2.04 0.46 7.88
C PHE A 215 -3.42 -0.07 7.58
N VAL A 216 -3.54 -1.36 7.29
CA VAL A 216 -4.83 -2.04 7.08
C VAL A 216 -4.97 -3.12 8.14
N ILE A 217 -5.96 -2.99 9.01
CA ILE A 217 -6.23 -3.98 10.08
C ILE A 217 -6.92 -5.19 9.44
N LEU A 218 -6.26 -6.34 9.51
CA LEU A 218 -6.76 -7.61 8.95
C LEU A 218 -7.54 -8.42 9.98
N GLY A 219 -7.15 -8.34 11.26
CA GLY A 219 -7.78 -9.12 12.31
C GLY A 219 -7.49 -8.58 13.71
N GLY A 220 -8.28 -8.99 14.69
CA GLY A 220 -8.18 -8.52 16.05
C GLY A 220 -8.61 -7.08 16.24
N THR A 221 -8.10 -6.44 17.30
CA THR A 221 -8.42 -5.05 17.64
C THR A 221 -7.16 -4.29 18.04
N ALA A 222 -7.16 -2.97 17.85
CA ALA A 222 -6.09 -2.10 18.29
C ALA A 222 -6.61 -0.73 18.73
N THR A 223 -5.75 0.02 19.37
CA THR A 223 -5.92 1.46 19.60
C THR A 223 -4.78 2.18 18.87
N LEU A 224 -5.13 3.05 17.93
CA LEU A 224 -4.20 4.03 17.38
C LEU A 224 -3.96 5.10 18.45
N GLU A 225 -2.71 5.34 18.80
CA GLU A 225 -2.29 6.41 19.69
C GLU A 225 -1.55 7.47 18.88
N LEU A 226 -2.03 8.71 18.92
CA LEU A 226 -1.39 9.85 18.27
C LEU A 226 -0.63 10.67 19.31
N TRP A 227 0.60 11.00 18.98
CA TRP A 227 1.56 11.59 19.90
C TRP A 227 1.96 13.00 19.47
N SER A 228 1.91 13.94 20.42
CA SER A 228 2.41 15.30 20.21
C SER A 228 3.92 15.31 19.90
N PRO A 229 4.44 16.39 19.31
CA PRO A 229 5.88 16.60 19.19
C PRO A 229 6.64 16.56 20.54
N GLN A 230 5.93 16.82 21.64
CA GLN A 230 6.47 16.78 23.02
C GLN A 230 6.47 15.36 23.60
N GLY A 231 5.87 14.40 22.94
CA GLY A 231 5.88 12.98 23.33
C GLY A 231 4.75 12.56 24.27
N GLU A 232 3.62 13.26 24.22
CA GLU A 232 2.39 12.95 24.96
C GLU A 232 1.31 12.42 24.02
N VAL A 233 0.48 11.49 24.49
CA VAL A 233 -0.69 11.02 23.74
C VAL A 233 -1.74 12.12 23.71
N GLN A 234 -2.11 12.56 22.50
CA GLN A 234 -3.12 13.61 22.28
C GLN A 234 -4.49 13.02 21.93
N GLU A 235 -4.50 11.93 21.19
CA GLU A 235 -5.71 11.33 20.66
C GLU A 235 -5.57 9.81 20.61
N THR A 236 -6.67 9.10 20.80
CA THR A 236 -6.74 7.66 20.64
C THR A 236 -7.96 7.28 19.82
N THR A 237 -7.81 6.34 18.91
CA THR A 237 -8.90 5.84 18.06
C THR A 237 -8.96 4.32 18.15
N PRO A 238 -10.10 3.72 18.54
CA PRO A 238 -10.27 2.27 18.50
C PRO A 238 -10.35 1.77 17.06
N LEU A 239 -9.68 0.64 16.81
CA LEU A 239 -9.59 0.01 15.49
C LEU A 239 -9.97 -1.47 15.60
N HIS A 240 -10.56 -2.00 14.55
CA HIS A 240 -10.82 -3.43 14.35
C HIS A 240 -10.61 -3.80 12.87
N ALA A 241 -10.73 -5.07 12.53
CA ALA A 241 -10.59 -5.55 11.15
C ALA A 241 -11.41 -4.71 10.17
N GLY A 242 -10.81 -4.31 9.07
CA GLY A 242 -11.41 -3.43 8.05
C GLY A 242 -11.04 -1.96 8.16
N HIS A 243 -10.45 -1.52 9.25
CA HIS A 243 -9.94 -0.15 9.35
C HIS A 243 -8.70 0.06 8.50
N VAL A 244 -8.64 1.21 7.86
CA VAL A 244 -7.49 1.73 7.11
C VAL A 244 -7.06 3.03 7.77
N VAL A 245 -5.79 3.10 8.17
CA VAL A 245 -5.18 4.26 8.82
C VAL A 245 -4.11 4.84 7.91
N VAL A 246 -4.17 6.14 7.65
CA VAL A 246 -3.18 6.86 6.85
C VAL A 246 -2.36 7.79 7.73
N ARG A 247 -1.06 7.73 7.59
CA ARG A 247 -0.11 8.62 8.25
C ARG A 247 0.65 9.41 7.18
N PRO A 248 0.23 10.66 6.92
CA PRO A 248 0.87 11.48 5.90
C PRO A 248 2.26 11.94 6.35
N PRO A 249 3.18 12.17 5.40
CA PRO A 249 4.49 12.74 5.69
C PRO A 249 4.39 14.14 6.28
N GLY A 250 5.41 14.55 7.00
CA GLY A 250 5.54 15.92 7.50
C GLY A 250 4.52 16.37 8.55
N SER A 251 3.70 15.47 9.07
CA SER A 251 2.63 15.81 10.02
C SER A 251 3.13 16.30 11.38
N GLY A 252 4.36 15.95 11.76
CA GLY A 252 4.91 16.20 13.10
C GLY A 252 4.22 15.42 14.22
N VAL A 253 3.15 14.68 13.92
CA VAL A 253 2.36 13.91 14.90
C VAL A 253 2.79 12.45 14.85
N GLY A 254 3.41 11.99 15.93
CA GLY A 254 3.82 10.60 16.08
C GLY A 254 2.61 9.66 16.16
N HIS A 255 2.79 8.43 15.74
CA HIS A 255 1.78 7.38 15.86
C HIS A 255 2.36 6.11 16.44
N SER A 256 1.53 5.31 17.08
CA SER A 256 1.80 3.93 17.50
C SER A 256 0.49 3.17 17.64
N PHE A 257 0.58 1.85 17.61
CA PHE A 257 -0.58 0.97 17.78
C PHE A 257 -0.41 0.18 19.08
N ARG A 258 -1.50 0.05 19.84
CA ARG A 258 -1.59 -0.84 20.97
C ARG A 258 -2.62 -1.92 20.67
N ALA A 259 -2.20 -3.18 20.67
CA ALA A 259 -3.11 -4.30 20.47
C ALA A 259 -4.16 -4.40 21.59
N GLY A 260 -5.37 -4.75 21.20
CA GLY A 260 -6.47 -5.05 22.12
C GLY A 260 -6.32 -6.43 22.78
N PRO A 261 -7.40 -6.94 23.43
CA PRO A 261 -7.34 -8.18 24.20
C PRO A 261 -7.05 -9.44 23.37
N ASP A 262 -7.38 -9.42 22.08
CA ASP A 262 -7.18 -10.56 21.18
C ASP A 262 -5.93 -10.42 20.28
N GLY A 263 -5.12 -9.37 20.53
CA GLY A 263 -4.03 -9.03 19.65
C GLY A 263 -4.52 -8.26 18.40
N VAL A 264 -3.61 -7.99 17.47
CA VAL A 264 -3.93 -7.38 16.18
C VAL A 264 -3.01 -7.91 15.10
N GLU A 265 -3.56 -8.08 13.90
CA GLU A 265 -2.84 -8.33 12.66
C GLU A 265 -3.10 -7.21 11.68
N MET A 266 -2.04 -6.69 11.04
CA MET A 266 -2.17 -5.58 10.10
C MET A 266 -1.13 -5.66 8.98
N LEU A 267 -1.53 -5.18 7.81
CA LEU A 267 -0.58 -4.84 6.75
C LEU A 267 -0.06 -3.43 6.97
N VAL A 268 1.22 -3.26 6.71
CA VAL A 268 1.92 -1.98 6.77
C VAL A 268 2.51 -1.69 5.41
N TYR A 269 1.93 -0.72 4.73
CA TYR A 269 2.42 -0.22 3.45
C TYR A 269 3.04 1.16 3.65
N GLY A 270 4.23 1.39 3.11
CA GLY A 270 4.92 2.67 3.24
C GLY A 270 5.70 3.01 1.98
N THR A 271 5.72 4.30 1.62
CA THR A 271 6.64 4.79 0.60
C THR A 271 8.08 4.70 1.10
N ARG A 272 9.04 4.68 0.18
CA ARG A 272 10.48 4.64 0.46
C ARG A 272 11.15 5.88 -0.09
N ASP A 273 11.44 6.84 0.76
CA ASP A 273 12.21 8.03 0.40
C ASP A 273 13.60 7.97 1.08
N PRO A 274 14.69 8.00 0.30
CA PRO A 274 16.04 7.97 0.88
C PRO A 274 16.36 9.19 1.73
N ASN A 275 15.63 10.28 1.59
CA ASN A 275 15.78 11.49 2.38
C ASN A 275 14.88 11.55 3.61
N ASP A 276 14.10 10.49 3.87
CA ASP A 276 13.21 10.47 5.00
C ASP A 276 13.95 10.57 6.34
N VAL A 277 13.37 11.37 7.23
CA VAL A 277 13.80 11.51 8.61
C VAL A 277 12.65 11.10 9.52
N ALA A 278 12.81 10.01 10.27
CA ALA A 278 11.84 9.62 11.27
C ALA A 278 12.10 10.37 12.58
N TRP A 279 11.07 11.01 13.12
CA TRP A 279 11.07 11.67 14.43
C TRP A 279 10.42 10.80 15.50
N PHE A 280 11.09 10.62 16.62
CA PHE A 280 10.62 9.85 17.79
C PHE A 280 10.33 10.80 18.95
N PRO A 281 9.12 11.36 19.07
CA PRO A 281 8.81 12.44 20.01
C PRO A 281 9.10 12.08 21.46
N ARG A 282 8.75 10.86 21.87
CA ARG A 282 8.91 10.36 23.25
C ARG A 282 10.36 10.28 23.72
N SER A 283 11.27 9.95 22.82
CA SER A 283 12.69 9.77 23.13
C SER A 283 13.58 10.89 22.61
N ARG A 284 12.98 11.90 21.94
CA ARG A 284 13.68 13.04 21.31
C ARG A 284 14.85 12.57 20.44
N LYS A 285 14.55 11.59 19.56
CA LYS A 285 15.51 11.05 18.59
C LYS A 285 15.04 11.33 17.17
N ILE A 286 16.02 11.41 16.28
CA ILE A 286 15.79 11.35 14.85
C ILE A 286 16.56 10.19 14.27
N HIS A 287 16.02 9.63 13.19
CA HIS A 287 16.67 8.63 12.36
C HIS A 287 16.76 9.16 10.94
N TRP A 288 17.95 9.50 10.48
CA TRP A 288 18.22 9.77 9.07
C TRP A 288 18.34 8.44 8.34
N ARG A 289 17.28 8.02 7.68
CA ARG A 289 17.19 6.67 7.09
C ARG A 289 18.24 6.43 6.02
N GLY A 290 18.44 7.40 5.11
CA GLY A 290 19.42 7.27 4.04
C GLY A 290 20.88 7.16 4.53
N LEU A 291 21.18 7.62 5.75
CA LEU A 291 22.49 7.49 6.37
C LEU A 291 22.58 6.33 7.38
N GLY A 292 21.44 5.76 7.78
CA GLY A 292 21.39 4.75 8.85
C GLY A 292 21.80 5.28 10.23
N VAL A 293 21.70 6.60 10.46
CA VAL A 293 22.16 7.24 11.70
C VAL A 293 20.97 7.61 12.58
N ILE A 294 21.02 7.19 13.84
CA ILE A 294 20.06 7.59 14.87
C ILE A 294 20.77 8.49 15.89
N GLY A 295 20.26 9.71 16.07
CA GLY A 295 20.80 10.69 17.01
C GLY A 295 19.74 11.27 17.94
N ARG A 296 20.18 11.89 19.02
CA ARG A 296 19.35 12.80 19.82
C ARG A 296 19.56 14.21 19.32
N ILE A 297 18.49 14.99 19.30
CA ILE A 297 18.53 16.40 18.92
C ILE A 297 17.98 17.26 20.04
N GLU A 298 18.48 18.48 20.11
CA GLU A 298 17.89 19.58 20.87
C GLU A 298 17.09 20.46 19.90
N THR A 299 15.86 20.79 20.27
CA THR A 299 15.04 21.69 19.46
C THR A 299 15.35 23.11 19.87
N LEU A 300 15.88 23.89 18.97
CA LEU A 300 16.22 25.29 19.18
C LEU A 300 15.16 26.20 18.55
N GLY A 301 15.11 27.44 19.02
CA GLY A 301 14.34 28.49 18.36
C GLY A 301 15.01 28.87 17.03
N TYR A 302 14.24 29.41 16.08
CA TYR A 302 14.78 29.80 14.76
C TYR A 302 15.91 30.84 14.86
N LEU A 303 15.83 31.72 15.88
CA LEU A 303 16.82 32.80 16.12
C LEU A 303 17.83 32.43 17.22
N ASP A 304 17.84 31.18 17.70
CA ASP A 304 18.75 30.76 18.77
C ASP A 304 20.21 30.84 18.31
N GLY A 305 20.99 31.68 19.00
CA GLY A 305 22.38 31.95 18.67
C GLY A 305 22.61 32.96 17.53
N GLU A 306 21.55 33.47 16.92
CA GLU A 306 21.68 34.53 15.91
C GLU A 306 21.69 35.91 16.57
N PRO A 307 22.63 36.82 16.17
CA PRO A 307 22.62 38.21 16.65
C PRO A 307 21.39 38.91 16.06
N ILE A 308 20.54 39.43 16.93
CA ILE A 308 19.45 40.36 16.51
C ILE A 308 20.09 41.75 16.49
N GLU A 309 20.27 42.32 15.30
CA GLU A 309 20.63 43.73 15.17
C GLU A 309 19.35 44.52 15.49
N ASP A 310 19.36 45.27 16.58
CA ASP A 310 18.33 46.25 16.87
C ASP A 310 18.43 47.36 15.82
N ASP A 311 17.41 47.54 14.95
CA ASP A 311 17.26 48.65 13.99
C ASP A 311 17.07 49.98 14.71
#